data_648ae8ad2c39af1435b47f7073f2a40f
#
_entry.id   648ae8ad2c39af1435b47f7073f2a40f
#
_cell.length_a   1.000
_cell.length_b   1.000
_cell.length_c   1.000
_cell.angle_alpha   90.00
_cell.angle_beta   90.00
_cell.angle_gamma   90.00
#
_symmetry.space_group_name_H-M   'P 1'
#
loop_
_entity.id
_entity.type
_entity.pdbx_description
1 polymer ?
#
loop_
_entity_poly.entity_id
_entity_poly.type
_entity_poly.pdbx_seq_one_letter_code
_entity_poly.pdbx_strand_id
1 'polypeptide(L)'
;MARKESVTKNDILEAAFSILQEEGIEQVTARKLAARANCSTQPIFRIYRNINELIEELFFKSCEFFQDYYRAFPRQSVTPFVNLGYAYILFAQKNKKIFEFVFLSKDLV
;
A
#
# COMPACT_ATOMS: atom_id res chain seq x y z
N MET A 1 -6.28 25.08 -6.96
CA MET A 1 -7.30 24.11 -6.56
C MET A 1 -7.57 24.20 -5.05
N ALA A 2 -8.82 24.23 -4.68
CA ALA A 2 -9.18 24.31 -3.26
C ALA A 2 -8.84 23.00 -2.55
N ARG A 3 -8.40 23.10 -1.29
CA ARG A 3 -8.16 21.94 -0.47
C ARG A 3 -9.49 21.29 -0.09
N LYS A 4 -9.45 19.98 0.16
CA LYS A 4 -10.60 19.28 0.72
C LYS A 4 -10.88 19.83 2.11
N GLU A 5 -12.14 20.11 2.40
CA GLU A 5 -12.55 20.55 3.72
C GLU A 5 -12.56 19.39 4.71
N SER A 6 -12.82 18.19 4.20
CA SER A 6 -12.93 16.99 5.03
C SER A 6 -12.09 15.88 4.40
N VAL A 7 -11.07 15.45 5.11
CA VAL A 7 -10.18 14.38 4.68
C VAL A 7 -10.49 13.14 5.52
N THR A 8 -10.82 12.05 4.85
CA THR A 8 -11.16 10.79 5.51
C THR A 8 -9.93 9.92 5.67
N LYS A 9 -10.05 8.93 6.55
CA LYS A 9 -9.04 7.90 6.72
C LYS A 9 -8.73 7.20 5.39
N ASN A 10 -9.77 6.92 4.61
CA ASN A 10 -9.62 6.28 3.32
C ASN A 10 -8.84 7.16 2.35
N ASP A 11 -9.07 8.47 2.35
CA ASP A 11 -8.31 9.40 1.50
C ASP A 11 -6.83 9.33 1.80
N ILE A 12 -6.46 9.28 3.08
CA ILE A 12 -5.06 9.21 3.50
C ILE A 12 -4.46 7.87 3.12
N LEU A 13 -5.18 6.79 3.33
CA LEU A 13 -4.70 5.45 3.03
C LEU A 13 -4.50 5.25 1.53
N GLU A 14 -5.42 5.78 0.71
CA GLU A 14 -5.29 5.76 -0.75
C GLU A 14 -4.06 6.54 -1.21
N ALA A 15 -3.82 7.71 -0.62
CA ALA A 15 -2.63 8.50 -0.91
C ALA A 15 -1.37 7.74 -0.55
N ALA A 16 -1.36 7.08 0.61
CA ALA A 16 -0.23 6.28 1.06
C ALA A 16 0.05 5.12 0.10
N PHE A 17 -0.99 4.44 -0.33
CA PHE A 17 -0.85 3.32 -1.26
C PHE A 17 -0.29 3.79 -2.61
N SER A 18 -0.75 4.93 -3.09
CA SER A 18 -0.26 5.52 -4.33
C SER A 18 1.22 5.85 -4.25
N ILE A 19 1.66 6.45 -3.14
CA ILE A 19 3.08 6.75 -2.91
C ILE A 19 3.88 5.45 -2.86
N LEU A 20 3.38 4.46 -2.15
CA LEU A 20 4.04 3.15 -2.06
C LEU A 20 4.26 2.53 -3.44
N GLN A 21 3.22 2.52 -4.28
CA GLN A 21 3.32 1.96 -5.62
C GLN A 21 4.35 2.66 -6.49
N GLU A 22 4.39 3.98 -6.40
CA GLU A 22 5.24 4.79 -7.28
C GLU A 22 6.67 4.94 -6.75
N GLU A 23 6.84 5.09 -5.44
CA GLU A 23 8.11 5.51 -4.88
C GLU A 23 8.68 4.57 -3.80
N GLY A 24 7.85 3.69 -3.24
CA GLY A 24 8.26 2.77 -2.20
C GLY A 24 7.90 3.26 -0.80
N ILE A 25 8.02 2.33 0.17
CA ILE A 25 7.58 2.59 1.54
C ILE A 25 8.39 3.71 2.22
N GLU A 26 9.64 3.88 1.85
CA GLU A 26 10.50 4.89 2.45
C GLU A 26 10.01 6.31 2.17
N GLN A 27 9.23 6.47 1.11
CA GLN A 27 8.69 7.77 0.71
C GLN A 27 7.32 8.06 1.30
N VAL A 28 6.75 7.13 2.06
CA VAL A 28 5.46 7.34 2.73
C VAL A 28 5.70 8.11 4.01
N THR A 29 5.66 9.43 3.91
CA THR A 29 5.87 10.36 5.01
C THR A 29 4.63 11.24 5.17
N ALA A 30 4.45 11.82 6.37
CA ALA A 30 3.31 12.70 6.62
C ALA A 30 3.27 13.86 5.62
N ARG A 31 4.42 14.40 5.30
CA ARG A 31 4.53 15.53 4.37
C ARG A 31 4.06 15.16 2.96
N LYS A 32 4.54 14.02 2.45
CA LYS A 32 4.14 13.56 1.12
C LYS A 32 2.68 13.12 1.09
N LEU A 33 2.20 12.51 2.17
CA LEU A 33 0.80 12.14 2.30
C LEU A 33 -0.10 13.36 2.22
N ALA A 34 0.25 14.41 2.96
CA ALA A 34 -0.52 15.65 2.95
C ALA A 34 -0.57 16.27 1.56
N ALA A 35 0.56 16.32 0.88
CA ALA A 35 0.63 16.84 -0.49
C ALA A 35 -0.22 16.00 -1.44
N ARG A 36 -0.12 14.68 -1.37
CA ARG A 36 -0.84 13.77 -2.26
C ARG A 36 -2.35 13.80 -1.97
N ALA A 37 -2.74 13.92 -0.72
CA ALA A 37 -4.14 13.98 -0.30
C ALA A 37 -4.73 15.38 -0.40
N ASN A 38 -3.92 16.37 -0.81
CA ASN A 38 -4.33 17.76 -0.94
C ASN A 38 -4.88 18.35 0.36
N CYS A 39 -4.11 18.17 1.43
CA CYS A 39 -4.46 18.68 2.76
C CYS A 39 -3.21 19.08 3.53
N SER A 40 -3.37 19.59 4.74
CA SER A 40 -2.25 19.81 5.65
C SER A 40 -1.92 18.51 6.39
N THR A 41 -0.90 18.52 7.24
CA THR A 41 -0.55 17.34 8.03
C THR A 41 -1.48 17.12 9.22
N GLN A 42 -2.25 18.14 9.62
CA GLN A 42 -3.14 18.04 10.77
C GLN A 42 -4.17 16.89 10.70
N PRO A 43 -4.91 16.74 9.58
CA PRO A 43 -5.87 15.63 9.49
C PRO A 43 -5.21 14.26 9.67
N ILE A 44 -3.98 14.10 9.20
CA ILE A 44 -3.27 12.84 9.31
C ILE A 44 -3.06 12.49 10.78
N PHE A 45 -2.56 13.43 11.57
CA PHE A 45 -2.28 13.21 12.99
C PHE A 45 -3.51 13.27 13.88
N ARG A 46 -4.63 13.74 13.33
CA ARG A 46 -5.92 13.62 14.02
C ARG A 46 -6.46 12.21 13.92
N ILE A 47 -6.25 11.56 12.78
CA ILE A 47 -6.76 10.22 12.51
C ILE A 47 -5.80 9.14 13.02
N TYR A 48 -4.50 9.34 12.81
CA TYR A 48 -3.46 8.39 13.21
C TYR A 48 -2.63 9.01 14.32
N ARG A 49 -2.39 8.24 15.38
CA ARG A 49 -1.55 8.67 16.50
C ARG A 49 -0.12 8.98 16.04
N ASN A 50 0.39 8.16 15.13
CA ASN A 50 1.71 8.32 14.55
C ASN A 50 1.76 7.64 13.20
N ILE A 51 2.87 7.83 12.48
CA ILE A 51 3.00 7.27 11.13
C ILE A 51 3.02 5.74 11.14
N ASN A 52 3.46 5.13 12.22
CA ASN A 52 3.53 3.67 12.30
C ASN A 52 2.15 3.01 12.26
N GLU A 53 1.14 3.66 12.85
CA GLU A 53 -0.24 3.16 12.76
C GLU A 53 -0.72 3.15 11.30
N LEU A 54 -0.39 4.19 10.57
CA LEU A 54 -0.73 4.28 9.15
C LEU A 54 0.00 3.19 8.35
N ILE A 55 1.28 3.00 8.62
CA ILE A 55 2.10 1.99 7.93
C ILE A 55 1.53 0.60 8.18
N GLU A 56 1.06 0.32 9.39
CA GLU A 56 0.45 -0.97 9.70
C GLU A 56 -0.82 -1.20 8.88
N GLU A 57 -1.69 -0.20 8.79
CA GLU A 57 -2.89 -0.31 7.95
C GLU A 57 -2.54 -0.43 6.47
N LEU A 58 -1.51 0.30 6.04
CA LEU A 58 -1.02 0.21 4.66
C LEU A 58 -0.52 -1.20 4.35
N PHE A 59 0.12 -1.84 5.32
CA PHE A 59 0.57 -3.22 5.15
C PHE A 59 -0.62 -4.16 4.90
N PHE A 60 -1.67 -4.05 5.71
CA PHE A 60 -2.86 -4.88 5.51
C PHE A 60 -3.53 -4.61 4.17
N LYS A 61 -3.61 -3.34 3.77
CA LYS A 61 -4.15 -2.98 2.45
C LYS A 61 -3.32 -3.59 1.32
N SER A 62 -2.01 -3.59 1.49
CA SER A 62 -1.09 -4.17 0.50
C SER A 62 -1.22 -5.68 0.41
N CYS A 63 -1.45 -6.34 1.54
CA CYS A 63 -1.72 -7.78 1.58
C CYS A 63 -3.02 -8.12 0.86
N GLU A 64 -4.07 -7.32 1.07
CA GLU A 64 -5.34 -7.50 0.36
C GLU A 64 -5.15 -7.31 -1.15
N PHE A 65 -4.33 -6.35 -1.53
CA PHE A 65 -4.03 -6.10 -2.94
C PHE A 65 -3.40 -7.33 -3.58
N PHE A 66 -2.46 -7.97 -2.90
CA PHE A 66 -1.85 -9.21 -3.39
C PHE A 66 -2.87 -10.36 -3.44
N GLN A 67 -3.71 -10.49 -2.42
CA GLN A 67 -4.74 -11.53 -2.39
C GLN A 67 -5.71 -11.37 -3.55
N ASP A 68 -6.13 -10.15 -3.84
CA ASP A 68 -7.02 -9.87 -4.96
C ASP A 68 -6.33 -10.19 -6.29
N TYR A 69 -5.06 -9.85 -6.40
CA TYR A 69 -4.26 -10.18 -7.58
C TYR A 69 -4.21 -11.69 -7.79
N TYR A 70 -3.96 -12.45 -6.72
CA TYR A 70 -3.88 -13.91 -6.79
C TYR A 70 -5.23 -14.52 -7.17
N ARG A 71 -6.31 -14.03 -6.60
CA ARG A 71 -7.65 -14.55 -6.89
C ARG A 71 -8.04 -14.33 -8.36
N ALA A 72 -7.62 -13.20 -8.92
CA ALA A 72 -7.91 -12.86 -10.30
C ALA A 72 -6.92 -13.49 -11.29
N PHE A 73 -5.84 -14.07 -10.78
CA PHE A 73 -4.77 -14.60 -11.62
C PHE A 73 -5.25 -15.82 -12.41
N PRO A 74 -5.07 -15.83 -13.77
CA PRO A 74 -5.48 -16.97 -14.57
C PRO A 74 -4.74 -18.24 -14.14
N ARG A 75 -5.48 -19.32 -14.04
CA ARG A 75 -4.90 -20.61 -13.65
C ARG A 75 -3.90 -21.07 -14.71
N GLN A 76 -2.66 -21.32 -14.26
CA GLN A 76 -1.57 -21.78 -15.13
C GLN A 76 -1.29 -23.27 -14.95
N SER A 77 -1.77 -23.86 -13.84
CA SER A 77 -1.52 -25.24 -13.50
C SER A 77 -2.69 -25.79 -12.70
N VAL A 78 -2.85 -27.11 -12.71
CA VAL A 78 -3.84 -27.78 -11.85
C VAL A 78 -3.39 -27.80 -10.40
N THR A 79 -2.11 -27.55 -10.14
CA THR A 79 -1.55 -27.55 -8.80
C THR A 79 -1.64 -26.14 -8.18
N PRO A 80 -2.42 -25.96 -7.09
CA PRO A 80 -2.56 -24.63 -6.48
C PRO A 80 -1.24 -24.00 -6.07
N PHE A 81 -0.31 -24.80 -5.56
CA PHE A 81 1.01 -24.30 -5.16
C PHE A 81 1.77 -23.69 -6.34
N VAL A 82 1.72 -24.34 -7.51
CA VAL A 82 2.39 -23.84 -8.70
C VAL A 82 1.71 -22.56 -9.20
N ASN A 83 0.39 -22.49 -9.15
CA ASN A 83 -0.33 -21.26 -9.50
C ASN A 83 0.03 -20.10 -8.60
N LEU A 84 0.16 -20.35 -7.30
CA LEU A 84 0.61 -19.33 -6.35
C LEU A 84 2.01 -18.85 -6.69
N GLY A 85 2.90 -19.77 -7.06
CA GLY A 85 4.27 -19.41 -7.47
C GLY A 85 4.30 -18.50 -8.69
N TYR A 86 3.51 -18.82 -9.72
CA TYR A 86 3.41 -17.96 -10.89
C TYR A 86 2.88 -16.58 -10.53
N ALA A 87 1.81 -16.51 -9.74
CA ALA A 87 1.22 -15.24 -9.34
C ALA A 87 2.22 -14.41 -8.53
N TYR A 88 2.93 -15.05 -7.62
CA TYR A 88 3.95 -14.42 -6.77
C TYR A 88 5.05 -13.79 -7.61
N ILE A 89 5.59 -14.52 -8.57
CA ILE A 89 6.67 -14.03 -9.42
C ILE A 89 6.21 -12.86 -10.28
N LEU A 90 5.04 -12.98 -10.92
CA LEU A 90 4.53 -11.93 -11.77
C LEU A 90 4.13 -10.70 -10.95
N PHE A 91 3.60 -10.89 -9.76
CA PHE A 91 3.29 -9.77 -8.87
C PHE A 91 4.58 -9.01 -8.51
N ALA A 92 5.65 -9.74 -8.20
CA ALA A 92 6.94 -9.12 -7.88
C ALA A 92 7.47 -8.28 -9.04
N GLN A 93 7.26 -8.72 -10.26
CA GLN A 93 7.71 -8.00 -11.45
C GLN A 93 6.86 -6.76 -11.74
N LYS A 94 5.54 -6.89 -11.60
CA LYS A 94 4.61 -5.80 -11.95
C LYS A 94 4.41 -4.79 -10.82
N ASN A 95 4.56 -5.23 -9.57
CA ASN A 95 4.28 -4.42 -8.39
C ASN A 95 5.48 -4.48 -7.44
N LYS A 96 6.66 -4.15 -7.95
CA LYS A 96 7.92 -4.32 -7.24
C LYS A 96 7.93 -3.65 -5.87
N LYS A 97 7.47 -2.41 -5.79
CA LYS A 97 7.51 -1.65 -4.53
C LYS A 97 6.57 -2.23 -3.48
N ILE A 98 5.39 -2.67 -3.90
CA ILE A 98 4.44 -3.32 -3.00
C ILE A 98 4.99 -4.66 -2.56
N PHE A 99 5.56 -5.43 -3.49
CA PHE A 99 6.17 -6.72 -3.20
C PHE A 99 7.27 -6.58 -2.15
N GLU A 100 8.16 -5.61 -2.32
CA GLU A 100 9.24 -5.37 -1.37
C GLU A 100 8.69 -5.04 0.02
N PHE A 101 7.65 -4.23 0.08
CA PHE A 101 7.04 -3.86 1.35
C PHE A 101 6.39 -5.05 2.05
N VAL A 102 5.61 -5.84 1.32
CA VAL A 102 4.86 -6.96 1.91
C VAL A 102 5.76 -8.13 2.29
N PHE A 103 6.72 -8.47 1.45
CA PHE A 103 7.48 -9.70 1.60
C PHE A 103 8.91 -9.52 2.06
N LEU A 104 9.49 -8.34 1.89
CA LEU A 104 10.91 -8.13 2.15
C LEU A 104 11.18 -7.05 3.20
N SER A 105 10.17 -6.37 3.71
CA SER A 105 10.37 -5.29 4.67
C SER A 105 10.80 -5.84 6.03
N LYS A 106 11.91 -5.32 6.53
CA LYS A 106 12.44 -5.69 7.84
C LYS A 106 11.75 -4.96 8.97
N ASP A 107 11.12 -3.84 8.67
CA ASP A 107 10.55 -2.95 9.68
C ASP A 107 9.25 -3.48 10.27
N LEU A 108 8.70 -4.52 9.66
CA LEU A 108 7.43 -5.11 10.09
C LEU A 108 7.61 -6.45 10.80
N VAL A 109 8.82 -6.85 11.06
CA VAL A 109 9.13 -8.09 11.77
C VAL A 109 9.22 -7.85 13.27
#